data_9c34a067a5ae6e372746eebe80032cce
#
_entry.id   9c34a067a5ae6e372746eebe80032cce
#
_cell.length_a   1.000
_cell.length_b   1.000
_cell.length_c   1.000
_cell.angle_alpha   90.00
_cell.angle_beta   90.00
_cell.angle_gamma   90.00
#
_symmetry.space_group_name_H-M   'P 1'
#
loop_
_entity.id
_entity.type
_entity.pdbx_description
1 polymer ?
#
loop_
_entity_poly.entity_id
_entity_poly.type
_entity_poly.pdbx_seq_one_letter_code
_entity_poly.pdbx_strand_id
1 'polypeptide(L)'
;MTESAGLQQELRSLGAGAGVPGELLARAIATDDWFLIPEWAIPKRGLLPKETLNPLVKTAEALLRLSVFAHPAQHKRGKRVPVVFGTGGHRGEIGWGLTFAHIHAILTALMDMIAAQRPADRKRHFGAERLDAVKARGFLIGHDNRLFNPEFAMYAARQLSEAGYRVAYVGRIATPELSYLTPRLGFAGAVNFTPSHNPFRYGGIKLNPADGGLAGGELTDRLADNANRLLDKLKPKSWPSPEAFEALIAEERRSTPLVDLHEVYLQGLERNPVIRLAELTATLKALPPERALAWVADATWGASIPIYRKLQGRLGKDILTVLHMEDDPYFGGQTTEPNEKTLEDALGVLRQKSAPLKVGIRNDPDSDRGLVGDVGGAIKMNRFAPMVMRYLLDLGRNGGLVTTLPTSGMGQDLAKKRGKAVTITATGFKNFRPHLLTGKALLAYEESDGMTIQGHTLDKDGILAGLTAVRMVLHYGRSLSDLLAELEAEMGTYYWQQETFMIDMSAKEAHAKLGALAAIKPGRRIEAGGTTRTVKAVNTEDGYKFTFDDGTWMMMRPSGTEPKVRTYAETRESLAATKALCEAAKALALEAIHG
;
A
#
# COMPACT_ATOMS: atom_id res chain seq x y z
N MET A 1 10.43 -27.89 -31.08
CA MET A 1 10.00 -26.50 -30.74
C MET A 1 10.39 -26.29 -29.29
N THR A 2 10.88 -25.11 -28.93
CA THR A 2 11.07 -24.78 -27.52
C THR A 2 9.71 -24.69 -26.83
N GLU A 3 9.61 -24.95 -25.53
CA GLU A 3 8.39 -24.86 -24.73
C GLU A 3 7.67 -23.52 -24.96
N SER A 4 8.39 -22.42 -24.93
CA SER A 4 7.85 -21.07 -25.20
C SER A 4 7.19 -20.97 -26.59
N ALA A 5 7.76 -21.57 -27.64
CA ALA A 5 7.17 -21.52 -28.98
C ALA A 5 5.85 -22.31 -29.06
N GLY A 6 5.79 -23.46 -28.37
CA GLY A 6 4.56 -24.23 -28.24
C GLY A 6 3.43 -23.47 -27.57
N LEU A 7 3.73 -22.88 -26.40
CA LEU A 7 2.78 -22.05 -25.65
C LEU A 7 2.33 -20.80 -26.44
N GLN A 8 3.22 -20.16 -27.20
CA GLN A 8 2.84 -19.01 -28.05
C GLN A 8 1.90 -19.43 -29.18
N GLN A 9 2.10 -20.62 -29.78
CA GLN A 9 1.19 -21.16 -30.81
C GLN A 9 -0.17 -21.49 -30.19
N GLU A 10 -0.20 -22.11 -29.02
CA GLU A 10 -1.42 -22.38 -28.27
C GLU A 10 -2.17 -21.10 -27.93
N LEU A 11 -1.47 -20.07 -27.43
CA LEU A 11 -2.04 -18.76 -27.12
C LEU A 11 -2.70 -18.11 -28.35
N ARG A 12 -2.08 -18.22 -29.54
CA ARG A 12 -2.68 -17.72 -30.79
C ARG A 12 -3.99 -18.43 -31.12
N SER A 13 -4.00 -19.76 -31.00
CA SER A 13 -5.19 -20.57 -31.27
C SER A 13 -6.33 -20.25 -30.32
N LEU A 14 -6.06 -20.26 -29.01
CA LEU A 14 -7.05 -19.94 -27.97
C LEU A 14 -7.53 -18.48 -28.07
N GLY A 15 -6.62 -17.55 -28.35
CA GLY A 15 -6.94 -16.14 -28.50
C GLY A 15 -7.86 -15.87 -29.70
N ALA A 16 -7.61 -16.50 -30.84
CA ALA A 16 -8.49 -16.43 -32.03
C ALA A 16 -9.89 -16.99 -31.72
N GLY A 17 -9.95 -18.13 -31.02
CA GLY A 17 -11.23 -18.74 -30.60
C GLY A 17 -12.00 -17.91 -29.60
N ALA A 18 -11.31 -17.13 -28.75
CA ALA A 18 -11.91 -16.23 -27.76
C ALA A 18 -12.26 -14.84 -28.32
N GLY A 19 -11.85 -14.51 -29.56
CA GLY A 19 -12.05 -13.19 -30.15
C GLY A 19 -11.08 -12.11 -29.61
N VAL A 20 -9.87 -12.52 -29.17
CA VAL A 20 -8.81 -11.58 -28.80
C VAL A 20 -8.34 -10.81 -30.03
N PRO A 21 -8.21 -9.47 -30.01
CA PRO A 21 -7.71 -8.71 -31.15
C PRO A 21 -6.33 -9.21 -31.61
N GLY A 22 -6.16 -9.45 -32.92
CA GLY A 22 -4.91 -9.98 -33.48
C GLY A 22 -3.68 -9.10 -33.18
N GLU A 23 -3.84 -7.78 -33.20
CA GLU A 23 -2.80 -6.82 -32.83
C GLU A 23 -2.36 -6.96 -31.36
N LEU A 24 -3.30 -7.23 -30.44
CA LEU A 24 -3.00 -7.44 -29.03
C LEU A 24 -2.19 -8.72 -28.83
N LEU A 25 -2.58 -9.81 -29.47
CA LEU A 25 -1.82 -11.07 -29.47
C LEU A 25 -0.42 -10.89 -30.06
N ALA A 26 -0.33 -10.20 -31.22
CA ALA A 26 0.96 -9.91 -31.87
C ALA A 26 1.86 -9.09 -30.95
N ARG A 27 1.32 -8.07 -30.31
CA ARG A 27 2.05 -7.23 -29.36
C ARG A 27 2.52 -8.03 -28.14
N ALA A 28 1.65 -8.82 -27.52
CA ALA A 28 2.01 -9.67 -26.38
C ALA A 28 3.22 -10.56 -26.69
N ILE A 29 3.20 -11.22 -27.85
CA ILE A 29 4.26 -12.14 -28.30
C ILE A 29 5.55 -11.38 -28.69
N ALA A 30 5.43 -10.22 -29.32
CA ALA A 30 6.59 -9.44 -29.75
C ALA A 30 7.37 -8.84 -28.57
N THR A 31 6.67 -8.50 -27.48
CA THR A 31 7.23 -7.81 -26.33
C THR A 31 7.34 -8.65 -25.07
N ASP A 32 6.93 -9.93 -25.08
CA ASP A 32 6.75 -10.78 -23.90
C ASP A 32 5.86 -10.12 -22.82
N ASP A 33 4.88 -9.28 -23.24
CA ASP A 33 3.91 -8.67 -22.35
C ASP A 33 2.68 -9.56 -22.15
N TRP A 34 2.84 -10.61 -21.38
CA TRP A 34 1.81 -11.63 -21.19
C TRP A 34 0.62 -11.13 -20.37
N PHE A 35 0.75 -10.00 -19.64
CA PHE A 35 -0.37 -9.38 -18.93
C PHE A 35 -1.41 -8.74 -19.86
N LEU A 36 -1.08 -8.42 -21.10
CA LEU A 36 -2.06 -7.94 -22.08
C LEU A 36 -3.23 -8.91 -22.27
N ILE A 37 -3.01 -10.21 -22.07
CA ILE A 37 -4.06 -11.22 -22.21
C ILE A 37 -5.02 -11.23 -21.01
N PRO A 38 -4.56 -11.36 -19.73
CA PRO A 38 -5.47 -11.20 -18.59
C PRO A 38 -6.14 -9.82 -18.55
N GLU A 39 -5.45 -8.73 -18.87
CA GLU A 39 -6.05 -7.39 -18.93
C GLU A 39 -7.23 -7.32 -19.92
N TRP A 40 -7.16 -8.04 -21.01
CA TRP A 40 -8.27 -8.16 -21.96
C TRP A 40 -9.36 -9.13 -21.47
N ALA A 41 -8.96 -10.27 -20.90
CA ALA A 41 -9.85 -11.40 -20.57
C ALA A 41 -10.64 -11.19 -19.27
N ILE A 42 -9.98 -10.69 -18.21
CA ILE A 42 -10.56 -10.63 -16.86
C ILE A 42 -11.84 -9.76 -16.81
N PRO A 43 -11.89 -8.55 -17.43
CA PRO A 43 -13.12 -7.76 -17.46
C PRO A 43 -14.28 -8.43 -18.20
N LYS A 44 -14.02 -9.51 -18.97
CA LYS A 44 -15.02 -10.27 -19.72
C LYS A 44 -15.50 -11.52 -18.99
N ARG A 45 -15.05 -11.75 -17.76
CA ARG A 45 -15.61 -12.79 -16.89
C ARG A 45 -17.12 -12.57 -16.73
N GLY A 46 -17.90 -13.63 -16.98
CA GLY A 46 -19.36 -13.55 -17.00
C GLY A 46 -19.98 -13.11 -18.34
N LEU A 47 -19.20 -12.56 -19.27
CA LEU A 47 -19.63 -12.26 -20.65
C LEU A 47 -19.23 -13.36 -21.62
N LEU A 48 -18.09 -14.01 -21.40
CA LEU A 48 -17.60 -15.14 -22.18
C LEU A 48 -17.55 -16.42 -21.32
N PRO A 49 -17.70 -17.62 -21.94
CA PRO A 49 -17.63 -18.87 -21.22
C PRO A 49 -16.29 -19.07 -20.49
N LYS A 50 -16.33 -19.67 -19.30
CA LYS A 50 -15.11 -19.99 -18.52
C LYS A 50 -14.19 -20.96 -19.28
N GLU A 51 -14.77 -21.87 -20.04
CA GLU A 51 -14.09 -22.84 -20.89
C GLU A 51 -13.25 -22.16 -21.99
N THR A 52 -13.61 -20.96 -22.39
CA THR A 52 -12.87 -20.12 -23.34
C THR A 52 -11.81 -19.27 -22.67
N LEU A 53 -12.14 -18.61 -21.55
CA LEU A 53 -11.25 -17.64 -20.89
C LEU A 53 -10.16 -18.31 -20.06
N ASN A 54 -10.48 -19.38 -19.30
CA ASN A 54 -9.53 -20.00 -18.39
C ASN A 54 -8.30 -20.60 -19.08
N PRO A 55 -8.42 -21.38 -20.18
CA PRO A 55 -7.26 -21.87 -20.90
C PRO A 55 -6.38 -20.74 -21.43
N LEU A 56 -6.99 -19.68 -21.99
CA LEU A 56 -6.30 -18.52 -22.53
C LEU A 56 -5.46 -17.81 -21.44
N VAL A 57 -6.05 -17.55 -20.28
CA VAL A 57 -5.36 -16.91 -19.14
C VAL A 57 -4.24 -17.81 -18.61
N LYS A 58 -4.48 -19.11 -18.44
CA LYS A 58 -3.48 -20.09 -17.98
C LYS A 58 -2.28 -20.20 -18.93
N THR A 59 -2.50 -20.18 -20.25
CA THR A 59 -1.40 -20.20 -21.23
C THR A 59 -0.58 -18.91 -21.14
N ALA A 60 -1.23 -17.75 -20.94
CA ALA A 60 -0.52 -16.48 -20.69
C ALA A 60 0.28 -16.51 -19.37
N GLU A 61 -0.27 -17.10 -18.31
CA GLU A 61 0.44 -17.31 -17.04
C GLU A 61 1.65 -18.24 -17.18
N ALA A 62 1.54 -19.31 -17.96
CA ALA A 62 2.66 -20.21 -18.24
C ALA A 62 3.81 -19.49 -18.98
N LEU A 63 3.46 -18.65 -19.97
CA LEU A 63 4.45 -17.80 -20.66
C LEU A 63 5.06 -16.75 -19.72
N LEU A 64 4.25 -16.12 -18.86
CA LEU A 64 4.72 -15.19 -17.85
C LEU A 64 5.68 -15.87 -16.87
N ARG A 65 5.42 -17.12 -16.48
CA ARG A 65 6.30 -17.92 -15.63
C ARG A 65 7.71 -18.04 -16.21
N LEU A 66 7.80 -18.32 -17.52
CA LEU A 66 9.11 -18.35 -18.20
C LEU A 66 9.84 -16.99 -18.12
N SER A 67 9.11 -15.89 -18.24
CA SER A 67 9.68 -14.54 -18.11
C SER A 67 10.13 -14.24 -16.68
N VAL A 68 9.39 -14.68 -15.66
CA VAL A 68 9.74 -14.49 -14.24
C VAL A 68 11.02 -15.21 -13.87
N PHE A 69 11.25 -16.40 -14.41
CA PHE A 69 12.47 -17.19 -14.19
C PHE A 69 13.65 -16.76 -15.07
N ALA A 70 13.40 -16.07 -16.18
CA ALA A 70 14.43 -15.71 -17.14
C ALA A 70 15.51 -14.80 -16.54
N HIS A 71 16.73 -14.95 -17.04
CA HIS A 71 17.78 -13.98 -16.75
C HIS A 71 17.44 -12.62 -17.36
N PRO A 72 17.72 -11.48 -16.69
CA PRO A 72 17.35 -10.15 -17.21
C PRO A 72 17.82 -9.83 -18.62
N ALA A 73 18.97 -10.37 -19.05
CA ALA A 73 19.50 -10.19 -20.40
C ALA A 73 18.70 -10.94 -21.50
N GLN A 74 17.76 -11.80 -21.14
CA GLN A 74 16.95 -12.60 -22.07
C GLN A 74 15.57 -11.97 -22.35
N HIS A 75 15.22 -10.89 -21.68
CA HIS A 75 13.94 -10.20 -21.87
C HIS A 75 13.93 -9.41 -23.20
N LYS A 76 12.86 -9.53 -23.96
CA LYS A 76 12.67 -8.80 -25.24
C LYS A 76 12.29 -7.33 -25.05
N ARG A 77 11.83 -6.92 -23.88
CA ARG A 77 11.40 -5.55 -23.57
C ARG A 77 12.52 -4.52 -23.47
N GLY A 78 13.75 -4.87 -23.82
CA GLY A 78 14.88 -3.94 -23.84
C GLY A 78 15.68 -3.88 -22.53
N LYS A 79 16.09 -2.67 -22.10
CA LYS A 79 16.99 -2.51 -20.96
C LYS A 79 16.39 -3.06 -19.66
N ARG A 80 17.25 -3.69 -18.85
CA ARG A 80 16.95 -4.14 -17.50
C ARG A 80 16.33 -3.02 -16.64
N VAL A 81 15.25 -3.33 -15.93
CA VAL A 81 14.66 -2.41 -14.95
C VAL A 81 15.52 -2.38 -13.69
N PRO A 82 15.95 -1.21 -13.20
CA PRO A 82 16.71 -1.13 -11.98
C PRO A 82 15.85 -1.38 -10.74
N VAL A 83 16.49 -1.86 -9.67
CA VAL A 83 15.88 -1.86 -8.33
C VAL A 83 15.83 -0.43 -7.81
N VAL A 84 14.63 0.02 -7.45
CA VAL A 84 14.40 1.33 -6.83
C VAL A 84 13.41 1.14 -5.68
N PHE A 85 13.78 1.55 -4.48
CA PHE A 85 12.87 1.56 -3.35
C PHE A 85 12.16 2.92 -3.26
N GLY A 86 10.85 2.90 -3.50
CA GLY A 86 10.00 4.08 -3.35
C GLY A 86 9.62 4.37 -1.88
N THR A 87 8.40 4.84 -1.67
CA THR A 87 7.89 5.18 -0.33
C THR A 87 7.75 3.98 0.60
N GLY A 88 7.55 2.77 0.07
CA GLY A 88 7.30 1.59 0.90
C GLY A 88 7.99 0.30 0.45
N GLY A 89 8.73 0.29 -0.67
CA GLY A 89 9.39 -0.91 -1.17
C GLY A 89 9.77 -0.79 -2.65
N HIS A 90 10.48 -1.80 -3.18
CA HIS A 90 10.69 -1.94 -4.62
C HIS A 90 9.41 -2.48 -5.26
N ARG A 91 9.06 -1.95 -6.43
CA ARG A 91 7.90 -2.34 -7.24
C ARG A 91 8.30 -2.46 -8.69
N GLY A 92 7.79 -3.48 -9.37
CA GLY A 92 8.03 -3.68 -10.79
C GLY A 92 6.95 -4.56 -11.42
N GLU A 93 6.81 -4.49 -12.74
CA GLU A 93 5.96 -5.44 -13.46
C GLU A 93 6.54 -6.86 -13.29
N ILE A 94 5.68 -7.79 -12.93
CA ILE A 94 6.05 -9.20 -12.78
C ILE A 94 6.54 -9.72 -14.13
N GLY A 95 7.69 -10.40 -14.13
CA GLY A 95 8.32 -10.93 -15.35
C GLY A 95 9.20 -9.94 -16.10
N TRP A 96 9.30 -8.68 -15.65
CA TRP A 96 10.22 -7.69 -16.25
C TRP A 96 10.91 -6.81 -15.20
N GLY A 97 10.15 -6.06 -14.40
CA GLY A 97 10.66 -5.20 -13.33
C GLY A 97 10.75 -5.90 -11.98
N LEU A 98 10.09 -7.06 -11.84
CA LEU A 98 10.23 -7.97 -10.71
C LEU A 98 10.33 -9.41 -11.22
N THR A 99 11.49 -10.02 -11.03
CA THR A 99 11.83 -11.40 -11.41
C THR A 99 12.62 -12.05 -10.29
N PHE A 100 12.89 -13.35 -10.38
CA PHE A 100 13.77 -14.01 -9.41
C PHE A 100 15.18 -13.40 -9.35
N ALA A 101 15.67 -12.84 -10.46
CA ALA A 101 16.95 -12.15 -10.48
C ALA A 101 16.96 -10.88 -9.61
N HIS A 102 15.87 -10.09 -9.65
CA HIS A 102 15.71 -8.92 -8.78
C HIS A 102 15.65 -9.33 -7.31
N ILE A 103 14.88 -10.37 -6.98
CA ILE A 103 14.75 -10.87 -5.61
C ILE A 103 16.08 -11.42 -5.11
N HIS A 104 16.78 -12.22 -5.94
CA HIS A 104 18.12 -12.73 -5.62
C HIS A 104 19.09 -11.59 -5.28
N ALA A 105 19.14 -10.59 -6.14
CA ALA A 105 20.05 -9.46 -5.94
C ALA A 105 19.68 -8.62 -4.70
N ILE A 106 18.39 -8.37 -4.44
CA ILE A 106 17.93 -7.62 -3.27
C ILE A 106 18.26 -8.38 -1.97
N LEU A 107 18.01 -9.68 -1.91
CA LEU A 107 18.28 -10.47 -0.71
C LEU A 107 19.76 -10.67 -0.47
N THR A 108 20.55 -10.92 -1.52
CA THR A 108 22.02 -10.96 -1.40
C THR A 108 22.57 -9.64 -0.91
N ALA A 109 22.13 -8.52 -1.50
CA ALA A 109 22.52 -7.19 -1.06
C ALA A 109 22.12 -6.90 0.40
N LEU A 110 20.95 -7.38 0.84
CA LEU A 110 20.50 -7.26 2.23
C LEU A 110 21.43 -8.03 3.18
N MET A 111 21.76 -9.27 2.87
CA MET A 111 22.62 -10.11 3.70
C MET A 111 24.05 -9.55 3.78
N ASP A 112 24.61 -9.12 2.65
CA ASP A 112 25.93 -8.47 2.59
C ASP A 112 25.95 -7.18 3.40
N MET A 113 24.89 -6.37 3.28
CA MET A 113 24.75 -5.13 4.02
C MET A 113 24.66 -5.39 5.54
N ILE A 114 23.88 -6.37 5.99
CA ILE A 114 23.80 -6.76 7.40
C ILE A 114 25.18 -7.18 7.91
N ALA A 115 25.92 -8.00 7.15
CA ALA A 115 27.25 -8.47 7.52
C ALA A 115 28.25 -7.31 7.64
N ALA A 116 28.18 -6.34 6.72
CA ALA A 116 29.11 -5.21 6.64
C ALA A 116 28.78 -4.05 7.60
N GLN A 117 27.57 -4.01 8.21
CA GLN A 117 27.19 -2.95 9.13
C GLN A 117 28.05 -2.94 10.41
N ARG A 118 28.31 -1.73 10.94
CA ARG A 118 28.88 -1.60 12.27
C ARG A 118 27.93 -2.19 13.33
N PRO A 119 28.42 -2.71 14.46
CA PRO A 119 27.58 -3.33 15.50
C PRO A 119 26.40 -2.46 15.95
N ALA A 120 26.63 -1.15 16.19
CA ALA A 120 25.59 -0.23 16.62
C ALA A 120 24.47 -0.05 15.55
N ASP A 121 24.83 0.07 14.27
CA ASP A 121 23.88 0.20 13.18
C ASP A 121 23.10 -1.10 12.96
N ARG A 122 23.77 -2.24 13.09
CA ARG A 122 23.15 -3.56 13.03
C ARG A 122 22.14 -3.74 14.17
N LYS A 123 22.47 -3.31 15.39
CA LYS A 123 21.55 -3.31 16.53
C LYS A 123 20.34 -2.43 16.27
N ARG A 124 20.56 -1.22 15.74
CA ARG A 124 19.50 -0.25 15.42
C ARG A 124 18.51 -0.78 14.39
N HIS A 125 19.00 -1.45 13.33
CA HIS A 125 18.16 -1.92 12.23
C HIS A 125 17.65 -3.35 12.43
N PHE A 126 18.48 -4.26 12.96
CA PHE A 126 18.20 -5.69 13.01
C PHE A 126 18.18 -6.27 14.42
N GLY A 127 18.20 -5.41 15.43
CA GLY A 127 17.95 -5.76 16.83
C GLY A 127 19.09 -6.47 17.56
N ALA A 128 20.28 -6.65 16.94
CA ALA A 128 21.45 -7.25 17.57
C ALA A 128 22.77 -6.70 16.99
N GLU A 129 23.82 -6.64 17.82
CA GLU A 129 25.15 -6.17 17.41
C GLU A 129 25.94 -7.20 16.63
N ARG A 130 25.86 -8.46 17.04
CA ARG A 130 26.58 -9.58 16.44
C ARG A 130 25.77 -10.18 15.29
N LEU A 131 26.47 -10.56 14.21
CA LEU A 131 25.84 -11.15 13.02
C LEU A 131 25.14 -12.47 13.32
N ASP A 132 25.77 -13.34 14.13
CA ASP A 132 25.17 -14.61 14.53
C ASP A 132 23.86 -14.43 15.31
N ALA A 133 23.79 -13.40 16.16
CA ALA A 133 22.58 -13.06 16.88
C ALA A 133 21.49 -12.52 15.93
N VAL A 134 21.83 -11.74 14.89
CA VAL A 134 20.86 -11.33 13.84
C VAL A 134 20.37 -12.55 13.07
N LYS A 135 21.27 -13.49 12.72
CA LYS A 135 20.88 -14.73 12.04
C LYS A 135 19.93 -15.59 12.89
N ALA A 136 20.21 -15.70 14.19
CA ALA A 136 19.36 -16.43 15.13
C ALA A 136 17.98 -15.78 15.32
N ARG A 137 17.88 -14.44 15.29
CA ARG A 137 16.60 -13.72 15.28
C ARG A 137 15.84 -13.99 13.98
N GLY A 138 16.52 -13.93 12.83
CA GLY A 138 16.00 -14.29 11.52
C GLY A 138 14.90 -13.36 10.98
N PHE A 139 14.18 -13.82 9.97
CA PHE A 139 13.19 -13.03 9.26
C PHE A 139 11.82 -13.71 9.20
N LEU A 140 10.75 -12.88 9.32
CA LEU A 140 9.41 -13.23 8.89
C LEU A 140 9.30 -13.04 7.37
N ILE A 141 8.66 -13.98 6.68
CA ILE A 141 8.40 -13.87 5.24
C ILE A 141 6.93 -14.05 4.97
N GLY A 142 6.33 -13.04 4.33
CA GLY A 142 4.93 -13.05 3.95
C GLY A 142 4.67 -12.47 2.57
N HIS A 143 3.42 -12.51 2.14
CA HIS A 143 3.02 -12.00 0.83
C HIS A 143 1.53 -11.64 0.75
N ASP A 144 1.16 -10.81 -0.23
CA ASP A 144 -0.22 -10.61 -0.64
C ASP A 144 -0.64 -11.67 -1.69
N ASN A 145 -1.82 -11.51 -2.31
CA ASN A 145 -2.43 -12.52 -3.19
C ASN A 145 -2.04 -12.41 -4.68
N ARG A 146 -0.90 -11.86 -5.02
CA ARG A 146 -0.51 -11.70 -6.44
C ARG A 146 0.15 -12.94 -7.00
N LEU A 147 0.11 -13.06 -8.33
CA LEU A 147 0.83 -14.11 -9.06
C LEU A 147 2.30 -14.13 -8.64
N PHE A 148 2.85 -15.32 -8.49
CA PHE A 148 4.23 -15.63 -8.11
C PHE A 148 4.70 -15.13 -6.73
N ASN A 149 3.89 -14.41 -5.97
CA ASN A 149 4.30 -13.98 -4.63
C ASN A 149 4.58 -15.16 -3.67
N PRO A 150 3.82 -16.26 -3.66
CA PRO A 150 4.18 -17.45 -2.90
C PRO A 150 5.52 -18.05 -3.33
N GLU A 151 5.81 -18.09 -4.63
CA GLU A 151 7.08 -18.61 -5.18
C GLU A 151 8.24 -17.69 -4.81
N PHE A 152 8.06 -16.38 -4.91
CA PHE A 152 9.05 -15.39 -4.48
C PHE A 152 9.35 -15.52 -2.99
N ALA A 153 8.34 -15.76 -2.15
CA ALA A 153 8.49 -15.96 -0.72
C ALA A 153 9.27 -17.24 -0.40
N MET A 154 8.98 -18.35 -1.09
CA MET A 154 9.73 -19.60 -0.94
C MET A 154 11.19 -19.44 -1.37
N TYR A 155 11.44 -18.76 -2.49
CA TYR A 155 12.81 -18.49 -2.91
C TYR A 155 13.58 -17.63 -1.90
N ALA A 156 12.91 -16.64 -1.32
CA ALA A 156 13.49 -15.81 -0.26
C ALA A 156 13.79 -16.62 1.00
N ALA A 157 12.87 -17.51 1.38
CA ALA A 157 13.06 -18.42 2.51
C ALA A 157 14.31 -19.28 2.31
N ARG A 158 14.45 -19.90 1.15
CA ARG A 158 15.61 -20.70 0.76
C ARG A 158 16.92 -19.91 0.86
N GLN A 159 16.95 -18.74 0.22
CA GLN A 159 18.17 -17.92 0.16
C GLN A 159 18.63 -17.45 1.54
N LEU A 160 17.70 -17.09 2.43
CA LEU A 160 17.99 -16.68 3.79
C LEU A 160 18.41 -17.86 4.67
N SER A 161 17.74 -19.01 4.57
CA SER A 161 18.08 -20.20 5.36
C SER A 161 19.43 -20.78 4.96
N GLU A 162 19.78 -20.83 3.67
CA GLU A 162 21.11 -21.23 3.20
C GLU A 162 22.24 -20.33 3.72
N ALA A 163 21.93 -19.03 3.90
CA ALA A 163 22.85 -18.08 4.53
C ALA A 163 22.89 -18.18 6.08
N GLY A 164 22.14 -19.11 6.67
CA GLY A 164 22.10 -19.40 8.10
C GLY A 164 21.18 -18.50 8.92
N TYR A 165 20.25 -17.77 8.28
CA TYR A 165 19.20 -17.02 8.98
C TYR A 165 18.02 -17.94 9.36
N ARG A 166 17.49 -17.78 10.56
CA ARG A 166 16.19 -18.37 10.92
C ARG A 166 15.12 -17.75 10.02
N VAL A 167 14.22 -18.57 9.51
CA VAL A 167 13.10 -18.12 8.68
C VAL A 167 11.79 -18.61 9.29
N ALA A 168 10.77 -17.76 9.28
CA ALA A 168 9.38 -18.14 9.52
C ALA A 168 8.52 -17.67 8.36
N TYR A 169 8.01 -18.62 7.57
CA TYR A 169 7.08 -18.34 6.49
C TYR A 169 5.66 -18.27 7.03
N VAL A 170 5.03 -17.11 6.87
CA VAL A 170 3.68 -16.82 7.41
C VAL A 170 2.61 -16.76 6.30
N GLY A 171 2.98 -17.01 5.06
CA GLY A 171 2.05 -17.07 3.93
C GLY A 171 1.40 -15.73 3.61
N ARG A 172 0.10 -15.78 3.30
CA ARG A 172 -0.72 -14.60 3.02
C ARG A 172 -0.95 -13.83 4.30
N ILE A 173 -0.39 -12.64 4.40
CA ILE A 173 -0.41 -11.81 5.61
C ILE A 173 -0.43 -10.32 5.28
N ALA A 174 -1.21 -9.56 6.02
CA ALA A 174 -1.27 -8.11 5.85
C ALA A 174 0.05 -7.42 6.29
N THR A 175 0.42 -6.35 5.60
CA THR A 175 1.60 -5.54 5.96
C THR A 175 1.57 -5.09 7.43
N PRO A 176 0.45 -4.58 7.99
CA PRO A 176 0.39 -4.21 9.41
C PRO A 176 0.58 -5.38 10.38
N GLU A 177 0.17 -6.59 10.01
CA GLU A 177 0.45 -7.77 10.83
C GLU A 177 1.94 -8.03 10.93
N LEU A 178 2.67 -8.02 9.80
CA LEU A 178 4.14 -8.18 9.81
C LEU A 178 4.82 -7.07 10.62
N SER A 179 4.36 -5.82 10.45
CA SER A 179 4.84 -4.69 11.25
C SER A 179 4.63 -4.92 12.75
N TYR A 180 3.48 -5.46 13.14
CA TYR A 180 3.15 -5.77 14.53
C TYR A 180 3.98 -6.94 15.09
N LEU A 181 4.09 -8.02 14.32
CA LEU A 181 4.70 -9.30 14.75
C LEU A 181 6.22 -9.21 14.89
N THR A 182 6.90 -8.50 13.98
CA THR A 182 8.36 -8.45 13.90
C THR A 182 9.03 -8.09 15.23
N PRO A 183 8.73 -6.97 15.88
CA PRO A 183 9.33 -6.63 17.17
C PRO A 183 8.86 -7.53 18.31
N ARG A 184 7.60 -7.96 18.30
CA ARG A 184 7.01 -8.72 19.41
C ARG A 184 7.48 -10.16 19.48
N LEU A 185 7.80 -10.77 18.34
CA LEU A 185 8.36 -12.10 18.26
C LEU A 185 9.90 -12.12 18.21
N GLY A 186 10.51 -10.93 18.28
CA GLY A 186 11.94 -10.75 18.35
C GLY A 186 12.68 -11.08 17.05
N PHE A 187 12.03 -10.98 15.88
CA PHE A 187 12.70 -11.15 14.60
C PHE A 187 13.63 -9.97 14.29
N ALA A 188 14.66 -10.23 13.49
CA ALA A 188 15.56 -9.20 13.00
C ALA A 188 14.92 -8.31 11.92
N GLY A 189 13.88 -8.82 11.28
CA GLY A 189 13.11 -8.08 10.29
C GLY A 189 12.02 -8.93 9.67
N ALA A 190 11.29 -8.33 8.72
CA ALA A 190 10.35 -9.03 7.86
C ALA A 190 10.55 -8.64 6.39
N VAL A 191 10.30 -9.60 5.50
CA VAL A 191 10.25 -9.43 4.06
C VAL A 191 8.82 -9.71 3.61
N ASN A 192 8.17 -8.73 2.99
CA ASN A 192 6.82 -8.87 2.49
C ASN A 192 6.76 -8.69 0.97
N PHE A 193 6.25 -9.70 0.27
CA PHE A 193 6.08 -9.64 -1.18
C PHE A 193 4.73 -8.99 -1.51
N THR A 194 4.76 -7.70 -1.79
CA THR A 194 3.61 -6.87 -2.13
C THR A 194 4.05 -5.55 -2.79
N PRO A 195 3.36 -5.07 -3.82
CA PRO A 195 3.46 -3.72 -4.32
C PRO A 195 2.36 -2.79 -3.76
N SER A 196 1.65 -3.21 -2.67
CA SER A 196 0.47 -2.54 -2.10
C SER A 196 -0.67 -2.41 -3.15
N HIS A 197 -1.15 -1.21 -3.43
CA HIS A 197 -2.28 -0.90 -4.30
C HIS A 197 -2.00 -0.87 -5.81
N ASN A 198 -0.79 -1.19 -6.27
CA ASN A 198 -0.50 -1.21 -7.71
C ASN A 198 -1.39 -2.24 -8.44
N PRO A 199 -1.71 -2.04 -9.74
CA PRO A 199 -2.46 -3.01 -10.53
C PRO A 199 -1.93 -4.44 -10.43
N PHE A 200 -2.73 -5.44 -10.75
CA PHE A 200 -2.40 -6.86 -10.58
C PHE A 200 -1.14 -7.32 -11.32
N ARG A 201 -0.75 -6.63 -12.42
CA ARG A 201 0.47 -6.91 -13.16
C ARG A 201 1.77 -6.57 -12.42
N TYR A 202 1.69 -5.79 -11.32
CA TYR A 202 2.85 -5.42 -10.51
C TYR A 202 3.05 -6.38 -9.35
N GLY A 203 4.31 -6.67 -9.06
CA GLY A 203 4.76 -7.25 -7.82
C GLY A 203 5.69 -6.27 -7.08
N GLY A 204 6.11 -6.65 -5.88
CA GLY A 204 7.01 -5.82 -5.08
C GLY A 204 7.61 -6.56 -3.90
N ILE A 205 8.57 -5.91 -3.25
CA ILE A 205 9.19 -6.40 -2.03
C ILE A 205 9.36 -5.23 -1.06
N LYS A 206 8.84 -5.39 0.15
CA LYS A 206 8.99 -4.48 1.29
C LYS A 206 9.92 -5.09 2.33
N LEU A 207 10.68 -4.25 3.01
CA LEU A 207 11.53 -4.62 4.13
C LEU A 207 11.10 -3.86 5.39
N ASN A 208 10.80 -4.60 6.45
CA ASN A 208 10.59 -4.04 7.79
C ASN A 208 11.79 -4.44 8.67
N PRO A 209 12.55 -3.47 9.21
CA PRO A 209 13.56 -3.71 10.24
C PRO A 209 13.00 -4.31 11.54
N ALA A 210 13.86 -4.59 12.52
CA ALA A 210 13.52 -5.27 13.77
C ALA A 210 12.43 -4.58 14.61
N ASP A 211 12.21 -3.29 14.44
CA ASP A 211 11.14 -2.55 15.12
C ASP A 211 9.77 -2.62 14.41
N GLY A 212 9.72 -3.25 13.25
CA GLY A 212 8.51 -3.45 12.47
C GLY A 212 8.09 -2.27 11.60
N GLY A 213 8.74 -1.11 11.69
CA GLY A 213 8.45 0.01 10.80
C GLY A 213 8.94 -0.22 9.38
N LEU A 214 8.54 0.62 8.42
CA LEU A 214 9.11 0.58 7.08
C LEU A 214 10.59 0.98 7.09
N ALA A 215 11.40 0.30 6.29
CA ALA A 215 12.80 0.63 6.13
C ALA A 215 12.98 2.07 5.61
N GLY A 216 13.80 2.85 6.31
CA GLY A 216 14.11 4.24 5.95
C GLY A 216 15.01 4.35 4.70
N GLY A 217 15.06 5.55 4.08
CA GLY A 217 15.85 5.82 2.89
C GLY A 217 17.32 5.44 3.03
N GLU A 218 17.95 5.75 4.17
CA GLU A 218 19.34 5.37 4.45
C GLU A 218 19.63 3.88 4.21
N LEU A 219 18.67 3.01 4.58
CA LEU A 219 18.79 1.56 4.40
C LEU A 219 18.42 1.14 2.98
N THR A 220 17.32 1.66 2.45
CA THR A 220 16.77 1.25 1.16
C THR A 220 17.57 1.74 -0.04
N ASP A 221 18.17 2.93 0.03
CA ASP A 221 18.97 3.48 -1.05
C ASP A 221 20.28 2.68 -1.21
N ARG A 222 20.95 2.37 -0.09
CA ARG A 222 22.11 1.48 -0.08
C ARG A 222 21.78 0.07 -0.57
N LEU A 223 20.61 -0.44 -0.19
CA LEU A 223 20.12 -1.74 -0.64
C LEU A 223 19.90 -1.74 -2.15
N ALA A 224 19.25 -0.71 -2.69
CA ALA A 224 19.04 -0.55 -4.14
C ALA A 224 20.35 -0.48 -4.92
N ASP A 225 21.30 0.35 -4.47
CA ASP A 225 22.62 0.50 -5.12
C ASP A 225 23.38 -0.83 -5.14
N ASN A 226 23.39 -1.56 -4.03
CA ASN A 226 24.06 -2.85 -3.95
C ASN A 226 23.37 -3.91 -4.83
N ALA A 227 22.04 -3.97 -4.80
CA ALA A 227 21.26 -4.89 -5.61
C ALA A 227 21.48 -4.63 -7.12
N ASN A 228 21.49 -3.38 -7.54
CA ASN A 228 21.75 -3.03 -8.94
C ASN A 228 23.16 -3.45 -9.40
N ARG A 229 24.18 -3.26 -8.54
CA ARG A 229 25.55 -3.74 -8.85
C ARG A 229 25.64 -5.27 -8.93
N LEU A 230 24.84 -5.99 -8.14
CA LEU A 230 24.77 -7.45 -8.21
C LEU A 230 24.05 -7.90 -9.48
N LEU A 231 22.94 -7.27 -9.83
CA LEU A 231 22.20 -7.55 -11.07
C LEU A 231 23.08 -7.39 -12.32
N ASP A 232 23.97 -6.36 -12.36
CA ASP A 232 24.89 -6.15 -13.47
C ASP A 232 25.98 -7.25 -13.58
N LYS A 233 26.25 -7.96 -12.48
CA LYS A 233 27.26 -9.04 -12.42
C LYS A 233 26.68 -10.44 -12.64
N LEU A 234 25.34 -10.60 -12.63
CA LEU A 234 24.73 -11.90 -12.92
C LEU A 234 25.11 -12.37 -14.32
N LYS A 235 25.45 -13.65 -14.44
CA LYS A 235 25.83 -14.26 -15.72
C LYS A 235 24.72 -15.19 -16.22
N PRO A 236 24.22 -15.05 -17.45
CA PRO A 236 23.17 -15.92 -17.99
C PRO A 236 23.52 -17.42 -17.91
N LYS A 237 24.81 -17.78 -18.12
CA LYS A 237 25.27 -19.18 -18.10
C LYS A 237 25.20 -19.85 -16.73
N SER A 238 25.25 -19.08 -15.64
CA SER A 238 25.15 -19.59 -14.27
C SER A 238 23.78 -19.41 -13.66
N TRP A 239 22.83 -18.83 -14.42
CA TRP A 239 21.47 -18.63 -13.97
C TRP A 239 20.66 -19.93 -14.08
N PRO A 240 19.92 -20.37 -13.04
CA PRO A 240 19.17 -21.61 -13.06
C PRO A 240 18.11 -21.62 -14.18
N SER A 241 17.81 -22.80 -14.72
CA SER A 241 16.69 -22.97 -15.64
C SER A 241 15.34 -22.84 -14.91
N PRO A 242 14.23 -22.62 -15.63
CA PRO A 242 12.88 -22.60 -15.03
C PRO A 242 12.59 -23.86 -14.22
N GLU A 243 12.94 -25.04 -14.73
CA GLU A 243 12.72 -26.34 -14.06
C GLU A 243 13.55 -26.45 -12.77
N ALA A 244 14.78 -25.92 -12.78
CA ALA A 244 15.64 -25.89 -11.58
C ALA A 244 15.04 -24.97 -10.50
N PHE A 245 14.49 -23.82 -10.87
CA PHE A 245 13.77 -22.94 -9.94
C PHE A 245 12.52 -23.60 -9.38
N GLU A 246 11.74 -24.29 -10.22
CA GLU A 246 10.53 -24.99 -9.78
C GLU A 246 10.85 -26.11 -8.79
N ALA A 247 11.89 -26.89 -9.08
CA ALA A 247 12.36 -27.95 -8.17
C ALA A 247 12.79 -27.37 -6.83
N LEU A 248 13.55 -26.28 -6.82
CA LEU A 248 14.01 -25.59 -5.62
C LEU A 248 12.84 -25.06 -4.80
N ILE A 249 11.88 -24.39 -5.44
CA ILE A 249 10.68 -23.84 -4.77
C ILE A 249 9.83 -24.98 -4.19
N ALA A 250 9.66 -26.07 -4.93
CA ALA A 250 8.91 -27.23 -4.46
C ALA A 250 9.59 -27.92 -3.27
N GLU A 251 10.91 -28.01 -3.26
CA GLU A 251 11.68 -28.50 -2.13
C GLU A 251 11.51 -27.59 -0.90
N GLU A 252 11.70 -26.29 -1.06
CA GLU A 252 11.57 -25.32 0.03
C GLU A 252 10.15 -25.31 0.62
N ARG A 253 9.12 -25.42 -0.23
CA ARG A 253 7.72 -25.51 0.24
C ARG A 253 7.46 -26.74 1.12
N ARG A 254 8.21 -27.85 0.93
CA ARG A 254 8.12 -29.04 1.78
C ARG A 254 8.88 -28.88 3.09
N SER A 255 10.01 -28.17 3.06
CA SER A 255 10.90 -28.01 4.22
C SER A 255 10.56 -26.82 5.12
N THR A 256 9.90 -25.80 4.57
CA THR A 256 9.53 -24.59 5.30
C THR A 256 8.02 -24.55 5.54
N PRO A 257 7.54 -24.97 6.72
CA PRO A 257 6.11 -25.02 7.02
C PRO A 257 5.52 -23.62 7.16
N LEU A 258 4.25 -23.52 6.80
CA LEU A 258 3.44 -22.33 7.08
C LEU A 258 3.21 -22.19 8.59
N VAL A 259 3.48 -20.98 9.13
CA VAL A 259 3.24 -20.65 10.54
C VAL A 259 2.06 -19.66 10.61
N ASP A 260 0.93 -20.07 11.20
CA ASP A 260 -0.20 -19.18 11.45
C ASP A 260 0.10 -18.26 12.64
N LEU A 261 0.38 -16.99 12.38
CA LEU A 261 0.62 -15.96 13.39
C LEU A 261 -0.51 -14.93 13.50
N HIS A 262 -1.59 -15.07 12.74
CA HIS A 262 -2.71 -14.11 12.74
C HIS A 262 -3.33 -13.94 14.12
N GLU A 263 -3.37 -15.00 14.92
CA GLU A 263 -3.92 -14.95 16.29
C GLU A 263 -3.09 -14.05 17.21
N VAL A 264 -1.77 -13.98 17.02
CA VAL A 264 -0.89 -13.10 17.81
C VAL A 264 -1.21 -11.62 17.53
N TYR A 265 -1.52 -11.28 16.27
CA TYR A 265 -1.97 -9.93 15.92
C TYR A 265 -3.35 -9.61 16.54
N LEU A 266 -4.31 -10.53 16.47
CA LEU A 266 -5.62 -10.37 17.12
C LEU A 266 -5.52 -10.17 18.62
N GLN A 267 -4.66 -10.93 19.31
CA GLN A 267 -4.34 -10.71 20.72
C GLN A 267 -3.71 -9.33 20.98
N GLY A 268 -2.98 -8.81 20.00
CA GLY A 268 -2.50 -7.44 20.03
C GLY A 268 -3.64 -6.42 20.02
N LEU A 269 -4.62 -6.63 19.17
CA LEU A 269 -5.84 -5.81 19.12
C LEU A 269 -6.68 -5.94 20.39
N GLU A 270 -6.67 -7.09 21.07
CA GLU A 270 -7.32 -7.27 22.38
C GLU A 270 -6.66 -6.39 23.45
N ARG A 271 -5.33 -6.32 23.46
CA ARG A 271 -4.54 -5.48 24.38
C ARG A 271 -4.51 -4.01 23.99
N ASN A 272 -4.90 -3.68 22.76
CA ASN A 272 -4.93 -2.30 22.30
C ASN A 272 -5.98 -1.50 23.09
N PRO A 273 -5.59 -0.37 23.73
CA PRO A 273 -6.46 0.33 24.68
C PRO A 273 -7.65 1.05 24.01
N VAL A 274 -7.66 1.15 22.68
CA VAL A 274 -8.75 1.74 21.90
C VAL A 274 -9.65 0.64 21.35
N ILE A 275 -9.05 -0.42 20.79
CA ILE A 275 -9.82 -1.49 20.13
C ILE A 275 -10.42 -2.46 21.13
N ARG A 276 -9.61 -3.00 22.09
CA ARG A 276 -10.09 -3.94 23.13
C ARG A 276 -10.98 -5.02 22.52
N LEU A 277 -10.42 -5.77 21.55
CA LEU A 277 -11.18 -6.61 20.61
C LEU A 277 -12.14 -7.59 21.28
N ALA A 278 -11.75 -8.21 22.41
CA ALA A 278 -12.62 -9.14 23.15
C ALA A 278 -13.87 -8.42 23.70
N GLU A 279 -13.68 -7.24 24.31
CA GLU A 279 -14.77 -6.39 24.79
C GLU A 279 -15.66 -5.90 23.63
N LEU A 280 -15.04 -5.45 22.52
CA LEU A 280 -15.77 -5.04 21.32
C LEU A 280 -16.65 -6.19 20.80
N THR A 281 -16.10 -7.39 20.74
CA THR A 281 -16.83 -8.60 20.30
C THR A 281 -18.02 -8.89 21.21
N ALA A 282 -17.82 -8.85 22.53
CA ALA A 282 -18.90 -9.07 23.50
C ALA A 282 -19.98 -7.99 23.39
N THR A 283 -19.58 -6.72 23.28
CA THR A 283 -20.51 -5.60 23.11
C THR A 283 -21.35 -5.77 21.86
N LEU A 284 -20.74 -6.02 20.69
CA LEU A 284 -21.47 -6.18 19.43
C LEU A 284 -22.50 -7.31 19.46
N LYS A 285 -22.18 -8.43 20.12
CA LYS A 285 -23.10 -9.57 20.26
C LYS A 285 -24.26 -9.33 21.24
N ALA A 286 -24.06 -8.43 22.19
CA ALA A 286 -25.05 -8.11 23.21
C ALA A 286 -25.96 -6.92 22.85
N LEU A 287 -25.74 -6.28 21.69
CA LEU A 287 -26.56 -5.15 21.27
C LEU A 287 -28.00 -5.57 21.00
N PRO A 288 -28.99 -4.83 21.52
CA PRO A 288 -30.35 -5.04 21.15
C PRO A 288 -30.63 -4.59 19.70
N PRO A 289 -31.71 -5.10 19.06
CA PRO A 289 -31.98 -4.82 17.64
C PRO A 289 -31.98 -3.35 17.26
N GLU A 290 -32.51 -2.48 18.13
CA GLU A 290 -32.57 -1.01 17.91
C GLU A 290 -31.24 -0.30 17.98
N ARG A 291 -30.18 -0.99 18.41
CA ARG A 291 -28.78 -0.50 18.42
C ARG A 291 -27.84 -1.44 17.68
N ALA A 292 -28.36 -2.45 17.00
CA ALA A 292 -27.56 -3.41 16.25
C ALA A 292 -26.62 -2.69 15.25
N LEU A 293 -25.45 -3.28 15.05
CA LEU A 293 -24.45 -2.76 14.10
C LEU A 293 -24.16 -3.82 13.03
N ALA A 294 -24.21 -3.40 11.77
CA ALA A 294 -23.71 -4.15 10.64
C ALA A 294 -22.37 -3.59 10.17
N TRP A 295 -21.38 -4.45 10.06
CA TRP A 295 -20.06 -4.14 9.51
C TRP A 295 -19.85 -4.94 8.23
N VAL A 296 -19.56 -4.26 7.12
CA VAL A 296 -19.17 -4.91 5.86
C VAL A 296 -17.72 -4.52 5.54
N ALA A 297 -16.87 -5.53 5.46
CA ALA A 297 -15.46 -5.38 5.11
C ALA A 297 -15.21 -5.99 3.74
N ASP A 298 -14.59 -5.23 2.85
CA ASP A 298 -14.11 -5.71 1.56
C ASP A 298 -12.60 -5.97 1.66
N ALA A 299 -12.23 -7.25 1.61
CA ALA A 299 -10.85 -7.71 1.70
C ALA A 299 -10.07 -7.57 0.38
N THR A 300 -10.71 -7.13 -0.70
CA THR A 300 -10.08 -6.92 -2.02
C THR A 300 -9.27 -8.13 -2.48
N TRP A 301 -9.77 -9.37 -2.28
CA TRP A 301 -9.04 -10.63 -2.56
C TRP A 301 -7.62 -10.67 -1.94
N GLY A 302 -7.32 -9.82 -0.96
CA GLY A 302 -5.99 -9.47 -0.49
C GLY A 302 -5.51 -10.24 0.74
N ALA A 303 -4.52 -9.67 1.38
CA ALA A 303 -3.79 -10.26 2.50
C ALA A 303 -4.57 -10.26 3.82
N SER A 304 -5.61 -9.45 3.97
CA SER A 304 -6.47 -9.41 5.18
C SER A 304 -7.50 -10.55 5.27
N ILE A 305 -7.65 -11.37 4.23
CA ILE A 305 -8.61 -12.48 4.23
C ILE A 305 -8.47 -13.39 5.46
N PRO A 306 -7.29 -13.85 5.88
CA PRO A 306 -7.16 -14.70 7.05
C PRO A 306 -7.65 -14.02 8.35
N ILE A 307 -7.33 -12.74 8.53
CA ILE A 307 -7.78 -11.96 9.69
C ILE A 307 -9.29 -11.77 9.67
N TYR A 308 -9.86 -11.38 8.54
CA TYR A 308 -11.31 -11.20 8.46
C TYR A 308 -12.08 -12.51 8.64
N ARG A 309 -11.56 -13.65 8.19
CA ARG A 309 -12.14 -14.96 8.51
C ARG A 309 -12.18 -15.22 10.01
N LYS A 310 -11.08 -14.95 10.72
CA LYS A 310 -11.03 -15.11 12.19
C LYS A 310 -11.97 -14.12 12.89
N LEU A 311 -12.02 -12.86 12.46
CA LEU A 311 -12.95 -11.86 13.00
C LEU A 311 -14.41 -12.24 12.74
N GLN A 312 -14.74 -12.67 11.53
CA GLN A 312 -16.08 -13.13 11.18
C GLN A 312 -16.50 -14.38 11.99
N GLY A 313 -15.56 -15.31 12.21
CA GLY A 313 -15.77 -16.46 13.09
C GLY A 313 -16.08 -16.06 14.54
N ARG A 314 -15.45 -15.00 15.04
CA ARG A 314 -15.70 -14.47 16.39
C ARG A 314 -17.02 -13.69 16.49
N LEU A 315 -17.35 -12.88 15.48
CA LEU A 315 -18.50 -11.96 15.49
C LEU A 315 -19.79 -12.59 14.95
N GLY A 316 -19.69 -13.50 13.98
CA GLY A 316 -20.82 -13.99 13.19
C GLY A 316 -21.04 -13.17 11.92
N LYS A 317 -21.65 -13.80 10.90
CA LYS A 317 -21.90 -13.19 9.57
C LYS A 317 -22.95 -12.07 9.60
N ASP A 318 -23.82 -12.06 10.60
CA ASP A 318 -24.85 -11.02 10.75
C ASP A 318 -24.23 -9.69 11.17
N ILE A 319 -23.18 -9.72 12.00
CA ILE A 319 -22.44 -8.54 12.44
C ILE A 319 -21.37 -8.16 11.41
N LEU A 320 -20.53 -9.12 11.00
CA LEU A 320 -19.44 -8.89 10.04
C LEU A 320 -19.68 -9.70 8.77
N THR A 321 -20.01 -9.04 7.69
CA THR A 321 -20.00 -9.60 6.34
C THR A 321 -18.69 -9.24 5.66
N VAL A 322 -17.99 -10.22 5.07
CA VAL A 322 -16.73 -9.98 4.36
C VAL A 322 -16.91 -10.31 2.89
N LEU A 323 -16.50 -9.38 2.04
CA LEU A 323 -16.55 -9.50 0.58
C LEU A 323 -15.18 -9.87 0.01
N HIS A 324 -15.18 -10.43 -1.19
CA HIS A 324 -13.98 -10.71 -1.99
C HIS A 324 -12.94 -11.55 -1.24
N MET A 325 -13.41 -12.70 -0.70
CA MET A 325 -12.58 -13.64 0.07
C MET A 325 -12.08 -14.84 -0.76
N GLU A 326 -12.38 -14.87 -2.03
CA GLU A 326 -11.93 -15.89 -2.96
C GLU A 326 -10.44 -15.71 -3.28
N ASP A 327 -9.80 -16.75 -3.80
CA ASP A 327 -8.42 -16.69 -4.26
C ASP A 327 -8.40 -16.21 -5.73
N ASP A 328 -8.27 -14.89 -5.92
CA ASP A 328 -8.16 -14.30 -7.26
C ASP A 328 -6.99 -13.29 -7.31
N PRO A 329 -5.86 -13.66 -7.94
CA PRO A 329 -4.68 -12.79 -8.06
C PRO A 329 -4.90 -11.59 -9.01
N TYR A 330 -6.03 -11.56 -9.72
CA TYR A 330 -6.44 -10.48 -10.60
C TYR A 330 -7.42 -9.50 -9.95
N PHE A 331 -7.75 -9.69 -8.68
CA PHE A 331 -8.62 -8.80 -7.87
C PHE A 331 -9.97 -8.51 -8.53
N GLY A 332 -10.60 -9.53 -9.13
CA GLY A 332 -11.85 -9.38 -9.87
C GLY A 332 -11.77 -8.48 -11.09
N GLY A 333 -10.56 -8.08 -11.53
CA GLY A 333 -10.35 -7.05 -12.57
C GLY A 333 -10.65 -5.63 -12.11
N GLN A 334 -10.88 -5.43 -10.82
CA GLN A 334 -11.10 -4.10 -10.24
C GLN A 334 -9.76 -3.39 -9.96
N THR A 335 -9.83 -2.07 -9.77
CA THR A 335 -8.70 -1.34 -9.21
C THR A 335 -8.45 -1.78 -7.77
N THR A 336 -7.19 -1.99 -7.46
CA THR A 336 -6.72 -2.40 -6.14
C THR A 336 -6.59 -1.23 -5.15
N GLU A 337 -6.61 0.00 -5.64
CA GLU A 337 -6.61 1.19 -4.79
C GLU A 337 -8.03 1.45 -4.26
N PRO A 338 -8.22 1.53 -2.93
CA PRO A 338 -9.51 1.87 -2.35
C PRO A 338 -9.96 3.26 -2.82
N ASN A 339 -11.16 3.34 -3.36
CA ASN A 339 -11.80 4.59 -3.78
C ASN A 339 -13.31 4.50 -3.63
N GLU A 340 -14.01 5.62 -3.86
CA GLU A 340 -15.46 5.71 -3.69
C GLU A 340 -16.22 4.67 -4.52
N LYS A 341 -15.79 4.44 -5.78
CA LYS A 341 -16.43 3.48 -6.68
C LYS A 341 -16.25 2.04 -6.18
N THR A 342 -15.07 1.69 -5.67
CA THR A 342 -14.79 0.32 -5.21
C THR A 342 -15.35 0.04 -3.82
N LEU A 343 -15.47 1.06 -2.95
CA LEU A 343 -16.16 0.91 -1.67
C LEU A 343 -17.67 0.66 -1.85
N GLU A 344 -18.24 1.05 -3.00
CA GLU A 344 -19.67 0.88 -3.29
C GLU A 344 -20.14 -0.58 -3.20
N ASP A 345 -19.27 -1.55 -3.47
CA ASP A 345 -19.58 -2.97 -3.28
C ASP A 345 -19.96 -3.26 -1.81
N ALA A 346 -19.22 -2.71 -0.85
CA ALA A 346 -19.52 -2.85 0.57
C ALA A 346 -20.75 -2.02 1.00
N LEU A 347 -20.86 -0.78 0.49
CA LEU A 347 -21.99 0.09 0.82
C LEU A 347 -23.32 -0.43 0.25
N GLY A 348 -23.31 -1.05 -0.93
CA GLY A 348 -24.47 -1.72 -1.53
C GLY A 348 -25.01 -2.84 -0.64
N VAL A 349 -24.11 -3.66 -0.08
CA VAL A 349 -24.49 -4.69 0.90
C VAL A 349 -25.00 -4.07 2.21
N LEU A 350 -24.37 -3.00 2.70
CA LEU A 350 -24.81 -2.30 3.91
C LEU A 350 -26.23 -1.73 3.81
N ARG A 351 -26.62 -1.22 2.64
CA ARG A 351 -27.98 -0.70 2.42
C ARG A 351 -29.06 -1.76 2.62
N GLN A 352 -28.73 -3.03 2.35
CA GLN A 352 -29.64 -4.17 2.51
C GLN A 352 -29.74 -4.68 3.96
N LYS A 353 -28.83 -4.27 4.85
CA LYS A 353 -28.87 -4.67 6.27
C LYS A 353 -29.90 -3.86 7.03
N SER A 354 -30.64 -4.52 7.93
CA SER A 354 -31.65 -3.89 8.79
C SER A 354 -31.06 -3.14 9.99
N ALA A 355 -29.81 -3.42 10.38
CA ALA A 355 -29.14 -2.78 11.52
C ALA A 355 -29.12 -1.24 11.36
N PRO A 356 -29.48 -0.47 12.41
CA PRO A 356 -29.47 0.99 12.37
C PRO A 356 -28.07 1.58 12.27
N LEU A 357 -27.08 0.96 12.91
CA LEU A 357 -25.68 1.39 12.84
C LEU A 357 -24.95 0.58 11.76
N LYS A 358 -24.21 1.27 10.91
CA LYS A 358 -23.61 0.66 9.72
C LYS A 358 -22.19 1.19 9.50
N VAL A 359 -21.25 0.28 9.22
CA VAL A 359 -19.86 0.61 8.90
C VAL A 359 -19.42 -0.22 7.70
N GLY A 360 -18.89 0.45 6.66
CA GLY A 360 -18.23 -0.14 5.51
C GLY A 360 -16.74 0.15 5.52
N ILE A 361 -15.93 -0.79 5.05
CA ILE A 361 -14.51 -0.57 4.78
C ILE A 361 -14.08 -1.37 3.56
N ARG A 362 -13.17 -0.79 2.77
CA ARG A 362 -12.39 -1.50 1.76
C ARG A 362 -10.90 -1.32 2.03
N ASN A 363 -10.17 -2.42 2.09
CA ASN A 363 -8.72 -2.42 2.19
C ASN A 363 -8.06 -2.47 0.80
N ASP A 364 -6.78 -2.08 0.69
CA ASP A 364 -5.95 -2.44 -0.44
C ASP A 364 -5.39 -3.87 -0.26
N PRO A 365 -4.74 -4.45 -1.29
CA PRO A 365 -4.35 -5.88 -1.25
C PRO A 365 -3.48 -6.30 -0.08
N ASP A 366 -2.59 -5.45 0.42
CA ASP A 366 -1.76 -5.74 1.59
C ASP A 366 -2.27 -5.09 2.88
N SER A 367 -3.46 -4.45 2.81
CA SER A 367 -4.27 -3.96 3.92
C SER A 367 -3.60 -2.94 4.82
N ASP A 368 -2.59 -2.24 4.29
CA ASP A 368 -1.99 -1.11 4.99
C ASP A 368 -2.86 0.16 4.84
N ARG A 369 -3.83 0.18 3.89
CA ARG A 369 -4.82 1.24 3.70
C ARG A 369 -6.24 0.75 3.94
N GLY A 370 -7.12 1.67 4.34
CA GLY A 370 -8.53 1.39 4.54
C GLY A 370 -9.40 2.62 4.29
N LEU A 371 -10.23 2.56 3.24
CA LEU A 371 -11.27 3.55 3.00
C LEU A 371 -12.53 3.13 3.73
N VAL A 372 -12.98 3.96 4.65
CA VAL A 372 -14.20 3.73 5.44
C VAL A 372 -15.39 4.49 4.87
N GLY A 373 -16.60 4.08 5.26
CA GLY A 373 -17.83 4.78 4.96
C GLY A 373 -19.04 4.17 5.64
N ASP A 374 -20.19 4.75 5.38
CA ASP A 374 -21.50 4.22 5.74
C ASP A 374 -22.49 4.41 4.58
N VAL A 375 -23.79 4.26 4.82
CA VAL A 375 -24.80 4.42 3.76
C VAL A 375 -24.84 5.85 3.17
N GLY A 376 -24.27 6.84 3.83
CA GLY A 376 -24.10 8.21 3.34
C GLY A 376 -22.92 8.38 2.37
N GLY A 377 -22.06 7.39 2.25
CA GLY A 377 -20.95 7.39 1.31
C GLY A 377 -19.58 7.13 1.91
N ALA A 378 -18.55 7.25 1.08
CA ALA A 378 -17.15 7.09 1.46
C ALA A 378 -16.63 8.31 2.26
N ILE A 379 -15.82 8.04 3.28
CA ILE A 379 -15.16 9.08 4.09
C ILE A 379 -13.65 8.90 3.96
N LYS A 380 -13.04 9.75 3.14
CA LYS A 380 -11.59 9.79 2.91
C LYS A 380 -10.81 10.06 4.21
N MET A 381 -9.57 9.61 4.27
CA MET A 381 -8.71 9.73 5.45
C MET A 381 -8.55 11.19 5.92
N ASN A 382 -8.51 12.15 5.02
CA ASN A 382 -8.47 13.58 5.36
C ASN A 382 -9.67 14.08 6.21
N ARG A 383 -10.79 13.33 6.19
CA ARG A 383 -11.98 13.58 7.00
C ARG A 383 -12.12 12.56 8.12
N PHE A 384 -11.78 11.29 7.86
CA PHE A 384 -11.87 10.22 8.84
C PHE A 384 -10.86 10.38 9.99
N ALA A 385 -9.59 10.68 9.69
CA ALA A 385 -8.57 10.83 10.73
C ALA A 385 -8.85 11.98 11.73
N PRO A 386 -9.34 13.16 11.34
CA PRO A 386 -9.84 14.15 12.30
C PRO A 386 -10.95 13.64 13.21
N MET A 387 -11.90 12.84 12.69
CA MET A 387 -12.92 12.18 13.51
C MET A 387 -12.28 11.21 14.52
N VAL A 388 -11.31 10.42 14.08
CA VAL A 388 -10.53 9.53 14.97
C VAL A 388 -9.78 10.33 16.04
N MET A 389 -9.15 11.45 15.66
CA MET A 389 -8.46 12.33 16.63
C MET A 389 -9.42 12.83 17.70
N ARG A 390 -10.59 13.33 17.32
CA ARG A 390 -11.66 13.74 18.24
C ARG A 390 -12.03 12.59 19.18
N TYR A 391 -12.36 11.42 18.61
CA TYR A 391 -12.72 10.23 19.37
C TYR A 391 -11.66 9.82 20.40
N LEU A 392 -10.38 9.80 20.01
CA LEU A 392 -9.30 9.45 20.92
C LEU A 392 -9.18 10.45 22.08
N LEU A 393 -9.38 11.74 21.80
CA LEU A 393 -9.38 12.78 22.83
C LEU A 393 -10.58 12.66 23.78
N ASP A 394 -11.77 12.34 23.26
CA ASP A 394 -12.99 12.11 24.04
C ASP A 394 -12.87 10.87 24.94
N LEU A 395 -12.06 9.87 24.54
CA LEU A 395 -11.65 8.76 25.39
C LEU A 395 -10.61 9.13 26.47
N GLY A 396 -10.26 10.41 26.60
CA GLY A 396 -9.25 10.88 27.56
C GLY A 396 -7.81 10.56 27.15
N ARG A 397 -7.57 10.12 25.89
CA ARG A 397 -6.22 9.84 25.39
C ARG A 397 -5.48 11.16 25.14
N ASN A 398 -4.15 11.13 25.26
CA ASN A 398 -3.32 12.33 25.10
C ASN A 398 -2.13 12.06 24.19
N GLY A 399 -1.83 13.02 23.33
CA GLY A 399 -0.71 12.97 22.38
C GLY A 399 -0.92 13.91 21.20
N GLY A 400 0.11 14.04 20.38
CA GLY A 400 0.12 14.90 19.20
C GLY A 400 -0.41 14.21 17.95
N LEU A 401 -0.55 14.99 16.90
CA LEU A 401 -0.86 14.55 15.55
C LEU A 401 0.43 14.54 14.71
N VAL A 402 0.62 13.46 13.92
CA VAL A 402 1.65 13.40 12.88
C VAL A 402 0.99 13.22 11.53
N THR A 403 1.36 14.03 10.55
CA THR A 403 0.78 13.99 9.21
C THR A 403 1.77 14.47 8.14
N THR A 404 1.40 14.41 6.86
CA THR A 404 2.24 14.78 5.73
C THR A 404 1.89 16.16 5.16
N LEU A 405 2.81 16.73 4.38
CA LEU A 405 2.64 18.04 3.74
C LEU A 405 1.39 18.15 2.87
N PRO A 406 1.00 17.14 2.03
CA PRO A 406 -0.19 17.22 1.18
C PRO A 406 -1.50 16.93 1.91
N THR A 407 -1.47 16.55 3.19
CA THR A 407 -2.67 16.24 3.98
C THR A 407 -3.50 17.49 4.25
N SER A 408 -4.84 17.33 4.33
CA SER A 408 -5.78 18.40 4.69
C SER A 408 -5.43 19.07 6.02
N GLY A 409 -5.68 20.38 6.11
CA GLY A 409 -5.53 21.19 7.33
C GLY A 409 -6.52 20.83 8.43
N MET A 410 -7.65 20.16 8.14
CA MET A 410 -8.72 19.90 9.12
C MET A 410 -8.19 19.21 10.40
N GLY A 411 -7.41 18.14 10.25
CA GLY A 411 -6.84 17.42 11.41
C GLY A 411 -5.82 18.26 12.17
N GLN A 412 -5.02 19.05 11.46
CA GLN A 412 -4.02 19.92 12.05
C GLN A 412 -4.69 21.02 12.89
N ASP A 413 -5.74 21.65 12.37
CA ASP A 413 -6.45 22.73 13.05
C ASP A 413 -7.29 22.20 14.21
N LEU A 414 -7.88 21.01 14.08
CA LEU A 414 -8.55 20.32 15.21
C LEU A 414 -7.55 20.05 16.34
N ALA A 415 -6.38 19.49 16.02
CA ALA A 415 -5.34 19.19 17.02
C ALA A 415 -4.87 20.47 17.73
N LYS A 416 -4.60 21.55 16.99
CA LYS A 416 -4.25 22.87 17.54
C LYS A 416 -5.35 23.44 18.43
N LYS A 417 -6.62 23.40 17.97
CA LYS A 417 -7.80 23.86 18.73
C LYS A 417 -7.93 23.11 20.06
N ARG A 418 -7.54 21.84 20.10
CA ARG A 418 -7.53 21.00 21.29
C ARG A 418 -6.21 21.07 22.09
N GLY A 419 -5.32 22.01 21.78
CA GLY A 419 -4.03 22.21 22.47
C GLY A 419 -3.02 21.08 22.28
N LYS A 420 -3.09 20.35 21.15
CA LYS A 420 -2.20 19.23 20.85
C LYS A 420 -1.12 19.63 19.84
N ALA A 421 0.07 19.07 20.02
CA ALA A 421 1.18 19.26 19.09
C ALA A 421 0.85 18.66 17.71
N VAL A 422 1.30 19.34 16.65
CA VAL A 422 1.20 18.87 15.27
C VAL A 422 2.60 18.78 14.68
N THR A 423 2.91 17.62 14.11
CA THR A 423 4.14 17.39 13.36
C THR A 423 3.76 17.10 11.91
N ILE A 424 4.35 17.84 10.98
CA ILE A 424 4.17 17.67 9.54
C ILE A 424 5.49 17.18 8.96
N THR A 425 5.46 16.11 8.16
CA THR A 425 6.65 15.52 7.54
C THR A 425 6.51 15.49 6.01
N ALA A 426 7.59 15.15 5.33
CA ALA A 426 7.54 14.71 3.95
C ALA A 426 6.63 13.47 3.79
N THR A 427 6.09 13.26 2.58
CA THR A 427 5.22 12.12 2.26
C THR A 427 5.98 10.79 2.42
N GLY A 428 5.28 9.81 2.97
CA GLY A 428 5.78 8.46 3.19
C GLY A 428 5.78 8.12 4.69
N PHE A 429 5.02 7.08 5.04
CA PHE A 429 4.80 6.66 6.43
C PHE A 429 6.11 6.35 7.18
N LYS A 430 7.18 5.97 6.46
CA LYS A 430 8.52 5.80 7.01
C LYS A 430 9.06 7.06 7.74
N ASN A 431 8.59 8.25 7.35
CA ASN A 431 8.97 9.52 7.97
C ASN A 431 8.26 9.76 9.32
N PHE A 432 7.18 9.03 9.61
CA PHE A 432 6.49 9.07 10.91
C PHE A 432 7.22 8.27 12.00
N ARG A 433 8.04 7.29 11.60
CA ARG A 433 8.72 6.36 12.51
C ARG A 433 9.43 7.04 13.68
N PRO A 434 10.25 8.11 13.52
CA PRO A 434 10.90 8.77 14.65
C PRO A 434 9.91 9.33 15.67
N HIS A 435 8.77 9.84 15.21
CA HIS A 435 7.73 10.43 16.04
C HIS A 435 6.88 9.37 16.76
N LEU A 436 6.58 8.26 16.07
CA LEU A 436 5.86 7.11 16.64
C LEU A 436 6.67 6.41 17.73
N LEU A 437 7.98 6.25 17.54
CA LEU A 437 8.89 5.64 18.52
C LEU A 437 8.95 6.41 19.84
N THR A 438 8.73 7.72 19.84
CA THR A 438 8.67 8.51 21.08
C THR A 438 7.45 8.20 21.93
N GLY A 439 6.42 7.55 21.38
CA GLY A 439 5.13 7.36 22.02
C GLY A 439 4.30 8.62 22.22
N LYS A 440 4.75 9.78 21.71
CA LYS A 440 4.06 11.08 21.86
C LYS A 440 2.99 11.33 20.80
N ALA A 441 3.03 10.61 19.66
CA ALA A 441 2.01 10.70 18.63
C ALA A 441 0.77 9.91 19.04
N LEU A 442 -0.37 10.57 19.17
CA LEU A 442 -1.67 9.93 19.44
C LEU A 442 -2.24 9.29 18.16
N LEU A 443 -2.10 10.01 17.04
CA LEU A 443 -2.55 9.61 15.73
C LEU A 443 -1.50 10.01 14.69
N ALA A 444 -1.23 9.12 13.75
CA ALA A 444 -0.46 9.42 12.55
C ALA A 444 -1.23 8.96 11.31
N TYR A 445 -1.32 9.80 10.26
CA TYR A 445 -2.05 9.47 9.04
C TYR A 445 -1.53 10.21 7.81
N GLU A 446 -1.74 9.59 6.64
CA GLU A 446 -1.51 10.18 5.31
C GLU A 446 -2.84 10.38 4.58
N GLU A 447 -2.89 11.31 3.64
CA GLU A 447 -4.04 11.54 2.76
C GLU A 447 -4.44 10.31 1.94
N SER A 448 -3.53 9.36 1.79
CA SER A 448 -3.65 8.14 0.98
C SER A 448 -4.28 6.95 1.73
N ASP A 449 -5.25 7.21 2.61
CA ASP A 449 -6.07 6.23 3.33
C ASP A 449 -5.31 5.30 4.28
N GLY A 450 -4.17 5.78 4.84
CA GLY A 450 -3.38 5.05 5.82
C GLY A 450 -3.25 5.77 7.16
N MET A 451 -3.46 5.06 8.27
CA MET A 451 -3.32 5.58 9.64
C MET A 451 -2.78 4.55 10.62
N THR A 452 -2.22 5.02 11.72
CA THR A 452 -1.94 4.26 12.94
C THR A 452 -2.21 5.10 14.17
N ILE A 453 -2.43 4.45 15.31
CA ILE A 453 -2.64 5.11 16.60
C ILE A 453 -1.53 4.77 17.59
N GLN A 454 -1.41 5.58 18.64
CA GLN A 454 -0.42 5.41 19.71
C GLN A 454 -0.35 3.97 20.23
N GLY A 455 0.86 3.40 20.26
CA GLY A 455 1.11 2.07 20.84
C GLY A 455 0.69 0.88 19.98
N HIS A 456 0.28 1.09 18.72
CA HIS A 456 -0.09 0.03 17.81
C HIS A 456 1.12 -0.44 16.96
N THR A 457 1.26 0.03 15.74
CA THR A 457 2.35 -0.31 14.81
C THR A 457 3.12 0.94 14.39
N LEU A 458 4.33 0.77 13.85
CA LEU A 458 5.11 1.84 13.21
C LEU A 458 4.78 1.98 11.71
N ASP A 459 3.83 1.20 11.21
CA ASP A 459 3.28 1.29 9.87
C ASP A 459 1.77 1.55 9.94
N LYS A 460 1.18 1.95 8.84
CA LYS A 460 -0.26 2.17 8.72
C LYS A 460 -1.02 0.86 8.71
N ASP A 461 -2.27 0.88 9.17
CA ASP A 461 -3.09 -0.30 9.37
C ASP A 461 -4.56 -0.02 8.99
N GLY A 462 -4.98 -0.57 7.85
CA GLY A 462 -6.35 -0.45 7.36
C GLY A 462 -7.35 -1.30 8.14
N ILE A 463 -6.91 -2.41 8.74
CA ILE A 463 -7.78 -3.25 9.59
C ILE A 463 -8.11 -2.48 10.88
N LEU A 464 -7.09 -1.83 11.46
CA LEU A 464 -7.27 -0.94 12.60
C LEU A 464 -8.24 0.21 12.29
N ALA A 465 -8.16 0.79 11.08
CA ALA A 465 -9.07 1.87 10.66
C ALA A 465 -10.54 1.41 10.70
N GLY A 466 -10.84 0.22 10.16
CA GLY A 466 -12.17 -0.38 10.20
C GLY A 466 -12.67 -0.64 11.63
N LEU A 467 -11.83 -1.25 12.46
CA LEU A 467 -12.17 -1.50 13.88
C LEU A 467 -12.36 -0.19 14.66
N THR A 468 -11.58 0.85 14.35
CA THR A 468 -11.74 2.17 14.95
C THR A 468 -13.07 2.81 14.55
N ALA A 469 -13.46 2.70 13.27
CA ALA A 469 -14.76 3.17 12.78
C ALA A 469 -15.92 2.49 13.52
N VAL A 470 -15.86 1.15 13.69
CA VAL A 470 -16.86 0.39 14.47
C VAL A 470 -16.91 0.88 15.93
N ARG A 471 -15.75 1.07 16.58
CA ARG A 471 -15.69 1.62 17.94
C ARG A 471 -16.30 3.01 18.07
N MET A 472 -16.02 3.90 17.10
CA MET A 472 -16.56 5.26 17.08
C MET A 472 -18.09 5.26 16.99
N VAL A 473 -18.63 4.48 16.04
CA VAL A 473 -20.08 4.36 15.83
C VAL A 473 -20.78 3.82 17.10
N LEU A 474 -20.17 2.83 17.76
CA LEU A 474 -20.71 2.30 19.04
C LEU A 474 -20.62 3.33 20.17
N HIS A 475 -19.50 4.05 20.28
CA HIS A 475 -19.27 5.03 21.35
C HIS A 475 -20.28 6.17 21.31
N TYR A 476 -20.50 6.73 20.11
CA TYR A 476 -21.40 7.86 19.95
C TYR A 476 -22.86 7.46 19.69
N GLY A 477 -23.13 6.19 19.31
CA GLY A 477 -24.46 5.71 18.93
C GLY A 477 -24.99 6.37 17.65
N ARG A 478 -24.12 6.82 16.74
CA ARG A 478 -24.42 7.62 15.55
C ARG A 478 -23.66 7.11 14.33
N SER A 479 -24.16 7.40 13.14
CA SER A 479 -23.51 7.07 11.89
C SER A 479 -22.19 7.84 11.68
N LEU A 480 -21.29 7.32 10.86
CA LEU A 480 -20.05 8.03 10.51
C LEU A 480 -20.34 9.34 9.79
N SER A 481 -21.35 9.37 8.92
CA SER A 481 -21.79 10.58 8.21
C SER A 481 -22.30 11.66 9.16
N ASP A 482 -23.06 11.29 10.20
CA ASP A 482 -23.51 12.25 11.21
C ASP A 482 -22.35 12.80 12.03
N LEU A 483 -21.42 11.94 12.44
CA LEU A 483 -20.22 12.35 13.18
C LEU A 483 -19.33 13.29 12.36
N LEU A 484 -19.22 13.05 11.04
CA LEU A 484 -18.53 13.93 10.13
C LEU A 484 -19.22 15.28 10.01
N ALA A 485 -20.55 15.30 9.80
CA ALA A 485 -21.32 16.51 9.70
C ALA A 485 -21.19 17.40 10.96
N GLU A 486 -21.20 16.77 12.14
CA GLU A 486 -20.97 17.46 13.42
C GLU A 486 -19.54 18.05 13.50
N LEU A 487 -18.52 17.29 13.08
CA LEU A 487 -17.15 17.81 13.04
C LEU A 487 -17.01 18.96 12.05
N GLU A 488 -17.64 18.88 10.88
CA GLU A 488 -17.64 19.95 9.87
C GLU A 488 -18.42 21.18 10.37
N ALA A 489 -19.48 21.00 11.15
CA ALA A 489 -20.17 22.13 11.79
C ALA A 489 -19.26 22.84 12.82
N GLU A 490 -18.41 22.11 13.55
CA GLU A 490 -17.44 22.65 14.51
C GLU A 490 -16.25 23.34 13.84
N MET A 491 -15.70 22.73 12.76
CA MET A 491 -14.43 23.12 12.15
C MET A 491 -14.57 23.88 10.84
N GLY A 492 -15.78 23.86 10.23
CA GLY A 492 -16.03 24.26 8.86
C GLY A 492 -15.58 23.19 7.86
N THR A 493 -16.03 23.32 6.61
CA THR A 493 -15.70 22.38 5.54
C THR A 493 -14.33 22.70 4.95
N TYR A 494 -13.52 21.66 4.74
CA TYR A 494 -12.25 21.70 4.02
C TYR A 494 -12.43 20.96 2.70
N TYR A 495 -12.32 21.70 1.60
CA TYR A 495 -12.38 21.14 0.26
C TYR A 495 -10.97 20.83 -0.19
N TRP A 496 -10.60 19.55 -0.12
CA TRP A 496 -9.29 19.04 -0.52
C TRP A 496 -9.40 18.25 -1.82
N GLN A 497 -8.45 18.43 -2.71
CA GLN A 497 -8.39 17.75 -4.01
C GLN A 497 -6.97 17.31 -4.33
N GLN A 498 -6.85 16.16 -5.00
CA GLN A 498 -5.61 15.67 -5.60
C GLN A 498 -5.87 15.34 -7.06
N GLU A 499 -4.91 15.69 -7.91
CA GLU A 499 -4.87 15.25 -9.31
C GLU A 499 -3.49 14.67 -9.63
N THR A 500 -3.44 13.82 -10.66
CA THR A 500 -2.20 13.21 -11.13
C THR A 500 -2.17 13.31 -12.64
N PHE A 501 -1.05 13.77 -13.20
CA PHE A 501 -0.85 13.79 -14.64
C PHE A 501 0.50 13.17 -15.02
N MET A 502 0.52 12.50 -16.17
CA MET A 502 1.72 11.91 -16.74
C MET A 502 2.54 12.98 -17.45
N ILE A 503 3.85 12.78 -17.48
CA ILE A 503 4.81 13.65 -18.17
C ILE A 503 5.68 12.83 -19.10
N ASP A 504 6.08 13.41 -20.23
CA ASP A 504 6.92 12.76 -21.24
C ASP A 504 8.42 13.01 -20.97
N MET A 505 8.85 12.64 -19.77
CA MET A 505 10.25 12.68 -19.35
C MET A 505 10.48 11.79 -18.14
N SER A 506 11.73 11.52 -17.80
CA SER A 506 12.05 10.75 -16.59
C SER A 506 11.65 11.48 -15.30
N ALA A 507 11.35 10.73 -14.23
CA ALA A 507 11.06 11.30 -12.92
C ALA A 507 12.19 12.24 -12.43
N LYS A 508 13.45 11.90 -12.72
CA LYS A 508 14.63 12.69 -12.34
C LYS A 508 14.68 14.04 -13.07
N GLU A 509 14.39 14.05 -14.36
CA GLU A 509 14.34 15.29 -15.17
C GLU A 509 13.20 16.19 -14.71
N ALA A 510 12.02 15.61 -14.48
CA ALA A 510 10.88 16.35 -13.95
C ALA A 510 11.18 17.00 -12.61
N HIS A 511 11.84 16.28 -11.72
CA HIS A 511 12.25 16.80 -10.41
C HIS A 511 13.21 18.00 -10.57
N ALA A 512 14.19 17.89 -11.46
CA ALA A 512 15.14 18.96 -11.74
C ALA A 512 14.46 20.21 -12.31
N LYS A 513 13.56 20.05 -13.30
CA LYS A 513 12.85 21.16 -13.94
C LYS A 513 11.86 21.84 -12.99
N LEU A 514 11.10 21.09 -12.21
CA LEU A 514 10.22 21.64 -11.19
C LEU A 514 10.97 22.45 -10.12
N GLY A 515 12.30 22.29 -10.02
CA GLY A 515 13.17 23.12 -9.18
C GLY A 515 13.01 24.63 -9.43
N ALA A 516 12.61 25.06 -10.63
CA ALA A 516 12.30 26.44 -10.95
C ALA A 516 11.19 27.05 -10.07
N LEU A 517 10.26 26.23 -9.59
CA LEU A 517 9.19 26.67 -8.68
C LEU A 517 9.70 27.19 -7.34
N ALA A 518 10.92 26.85 -6.92
CA ALA A 518 11.55 27.41 -5.73
C ALA A 518 11.86 28.92 -5.85
N ALA A 519 11.84 29.48 -7.07
CA ALA A 519 11.96 30.92 -7.31
C ALA A 519 10.73 31.72 -6.91
N ILE A 520 9.56 31.07 -6.76
CA ILE A 520 8.34 31.71 -6.25
C ILE A 520 8.54 32.02 -4.77
N LYS A 521 8.38 33.30 -4.40
CA LYS A 521 8.60 33.79 -3.04
C LYS A 521 7.31 34.34 -2.44
N PRO A 522 7.21 34.49 -1.11
CA PRO A 522 6.15 35.24 -0.47
C PRO A 522 5.95 36.63 -1.13
N GLY A 523 4.69 37.04 -1.26
CA GLY A 523 4.28 38.24 -1.99
C GLY A 523 3.95 38.01 -3.48
N ARG A 524 4.31 36.86 -4.08
CA ARG A 524 3.91 36.55 -5.46
C ARG A 524 2.38 36.34 -5.53
N ARG A 525 1.75 36.95 -6.51
CA ARG A 525 0.31 36.77 -6.80
C ARG A 525 0.14 35.66 -7.84
N ILE A 526 -0.80 34.77 -7.55
CA ILE A 526 -1.17 33.63 -8.43
C ILE A 526 -2.67 33.70 -8.67
N GLU A 527 -3.07 33.62 -9.92
CA GLU A 527 -4.47 33.59 -10.31
C GLU A 527 -4.93 32.12 -10.47
N ALA A 528 -6.09 31.80 -9.89
CA ALA A 528 -6.71 30.49 -10.01
C ALA A 528 -8.22 30.63 -10.00
N GLY A 529 -8.89 30.24 -11.10
CA GLY A 529 -10.35 30.26 -11.23
C GLY A 529 -10.95 31.64 -11.05
N GLY A 530 -10.30 32.70 -11.56
CA GLY A 530 -10.76 34.10 -11.45
C GLY A 530 -10.46 34.76 -10.09
N THR A 531 -9.81 34.05 -9.16
CA THR A 531 -9.38 34.58 -7.86
C THR A 531 -7.87 34.73 -7.82
N THR A 532 -7.40 35.95 -7.52
CA THR A 532 -5.96 36.22 -7.32
C THR A 532 -5.62 36.06 -5.83
N ARG A 533 -4.66 35.19 -5.51
CA ARG A 533 -4.17 34.93 -4.16
C ARG A 533 -2.71 35.33 -4.02
N THR A 534 -2.33 35.84 -2.87
CA THR A 534 -0.93 36.20 -2.57
C THR A 534 -0.26 35.09 -1.77
N VAL A 535 0.88 34.63 -2.25
CA VAL A 535 1.69 33.62 -1.57
C VAL A 535 2.21 34.17 -0.24
N LYS A 536 1.81 33.53 0.86
CA LYS A 536 2.28 33.86 2.23
C LYS A 536 3.50 33.06 2.63
N ALA A 537 3.55 31.77 2.27
CA ALA A 537 4.66 30.88 2.61
C ALA A 537 4.92 29.84 1.51
N VAL A 538 6.17 29.41 1.40
CA VAL A 538 6.62 28.37 0.48
C VAL A 538 7.35 27.30 1.29
N ASN A 539 6.96 26.04 1.06
CA ASN A 539 7.68 24.86 1.58
C ASN A 539 8.15 24.01 0.40
N THR A 540 9.44 23.62 0.42
CA THR A 540 10.11 22.86 -0.64
C THR A 540 10.69 21.53 -0.17
N GLU A 541 10.31 21.04 1.01
CA GLU A 541 10.86 19.81 1.60
C GLU A 541 10.44 18.53 0.87
N ASP A 542 9.22 18.51 0.28
CA ASP A 542 8.70 17.34 -0.45
C ASP A 542 7.86 17.79 -1.66
N GLY A 543 8.46 18.50 -2.57
CA GLY A 543 7.80 19.20 -3.67
C GLY A 543 7.65 20.69 -3.37
N TYR A 544 6.64 21.35 -3.93
CA TYR A 544 6.48 22.81 -3.87
C TYR A 544 5.08 23.14 -3.37
N LYS A 545 4.98 23.44 -2.07
CA LYS A 545 3.71 23.84 -1.42
C LYS A 545 3.69 25.34 -1.23
N PHE A 546 2.69 26.01 -1.78
CA PHE A 546 2.40 27.43 -1.62
C PHE A 546 1.18 27.60 -0.75
N THR A 547 1.35 28.27 0.39
CA THR A 547 0.25 28.66 1.28
C THR A 547 -0.05 30.14 1.04
N PHE A 548 -1.30 30.51 0.88
CA PHE A 548 -1.78 31.85 0.61
C PHE A 548 -2.23 32.59 1.88
N ASP A 549 -2.44 33.91 1.77
CA ASP A 549 -2.81 34.76 2.89
C ASP A 549 -4.16 34.39 3.53
N ASP A 550 -5.09 33.87 2.73
CA ASP A 550 -6.41 33.38 3.16
C ASP A 550 -6.40 31.99 3.80
N GLY A 551 -5.22 31.39 3.91
CA GLY A 551 -5.01 30.05 4.47
C GLY A 551 -5.24 28.90 3.47
N THR A 552 -5.68 29.19 2.24
CA THR A 552 -5.72 28.18 1.16
C THR A 552 -4.30 27.76 0.78
N TRP A 553 -4.16 26.60 0.14
CA TRP A 553 -2.85 26.16 -0.32
C TRP A 553 -2.94 25.28 -1.56
N MET A 554 -1.88 25.27 -2.34
CA MET A 554 -1.66 24.31 -3.42
C MET A 554 -0.26 23.73 -3.35
N MET A 555 -0.07 22.54 -3.92
CA MET A 555 1.21 21.84 -3.91
C MET A 555 1.40 21.06 -5.21
N MET A 556 2.63 21.07 -5.73
CA MET A 556 3.08 20.23 -6.83
C MET A 556 4.17 19.30 -6.33
N ARG A 557 4.02 17.99 -6.58
CA ARG A 557 4.95 16.97 -6.11
C ARG A 557 5.27 15.98 -7.22
N PRO A 558 6.54 15.96 -7.71
CA PRO A 558 6.96 14.94 -8.66
C PRO A 558 7.00 13.56 -7.98
N SER A 559 6.71 12.50 -8.72
CA SER A 559 6.95 11.14 -8.25
C SER A 559 8.45 10.86 -8.25
N GLY A 560 8.95 10.20 -7.21
CA GLY A 560 10.35 9.76 -7.16
C GLY A 560 10.69 8.58 -8.08
N THR A 561 9.68 7.86 -8.59
CA THR A 561 9.87 6.59 -9.30
C THR A 561 9.18 6.49 -10.65
N GLU A 562 8.18 7.32 -10.91
CA GLU A 562 7.33 7.23 -12.10
C GLU A 562 7.27 8.61 -12.81
N PRO A 563 7.10 8.66 -14.13
CA PRO A 563 7.02 9.89 -14.91
C PRO A 563 5.65 10.57 -14.71
N LYS A 564 5.40 11.04 -13.49
CA LYS A 564 4.14 11.71 -13.13
C LYS A 564 4.35 12.78 -12.08
N VAL A 565 3.47 13.79 -12.11
CA VAL A 565 3.36 14.83 -11.08
C VAL A 565 1.98 14.74 -10.44
N ARG A 566 1.95 14.88 -9.12
CA ARG A 566 0.72 15.06 -8.36
C ARG A 566 0.56 16.51 -7.99
N THR A 567 -0.64 17.05 -8.18
CA THR A 567 -1.05 18.33 -7.66
C THR A 567 -2.07 18.14 -6.55
N TYR A 568 -1.99 19.00 -5.58
CA TYR A 568 -2.90 19.02 -4.43
C TYR A 568 -3.34 20.45 -4.19
N ALA A 569 -4.56 20.62 -3.72
CA ALA A 569 -5.06 21.90 -3.28
C ALA A 569 -6.09 21.76 -2.17
N GLU A 570 -6.22 22.80 -1.34
CA GLU A 570 -7.27 22.91 -0.35
C GLU A 570 -7.75 24.34 -0.22
N THR A 571 -9.06 24.51 -0.17
CA THR A 571 -9.73 25.78 0.15
C THR A 571 -10.84 25.56 1.19
N ARG A 572 -11.35 26.66 1.75
CA ARG A 572 -12.54 26.67 2.60
C ARG A 572 -13.78 27.20 1.86
N GLU A 573 -13.66 27.54 0.59
CA GLU A 573 -14.69 28.19 -0.21
C GLU A 573 -15.68 27.19 -0.83
N SER A 574 -15.16 26.33 -1.71
CA SER A 574 -15.95 25.33 -2.44
C SER A 574 -15.07 24.28 -3.13
N LEU A 575 -15.66 23.16 -3.51
CA LEU A 575 -14.99 22.16 -4.33
C LEU A 575 -14.58 22.72 -5.71
N ALA A 576 -15.40 23.62 -6.29
CA ALA A 576 -15.07 24.24 -7.56
C ALA A 576 -13.82 25.14 -7.47
N ALA A 577 -13.71 25.95 -6.40
CA ALA A 577 -12.52 26.77 -6.14
C ALA A 577 -11.27 25.90 -5.93
N THR A 578 -11.41 24.77 -5.21
CA THR A 578 -10.29 23.83 -4.99
C THR A 578 -9.82 23.18 -6.29
N LYS A 579 -10.75 22.77 -7.16
CA LYS A 579 -10.41 22.22 -8.49
C LYS A 579 -9.69 23.26 -9.35
N ALA A 580 -10.18 24.50 -9.37
CA ALA A 580 -9.52 25.59 -10.09
C ALA A 580 -8.09 25.85 -9.58
N LEU A 581 -7.87 25.72 -8.27
CA LEU A 581 -6.54 25.85 -7.67
C LEU A 581 -5.63 24.65 -8.02
N CYS A 582 -6.16 23.43 -8.10
CA CYS A 582 -5.44 22.26 -8.60
C CYS A 582 -5.01 22.42 -10.06
N GLU A 583 -5.89 22.94 -10.93
CA GLU A 583 -5.55 23.23 -12.33
C GLU A 583 -4.49 24.32 -12.45
N ALA A 584 -4.53 25.36 -11.61
CA ALA A 584 -3.48 26.37 -11.56
C ALA A 584 -2.13 25.76 -11.12
N ALA A 585 -2.15 24.87 -10.15
CA ALA A 585 -0.94 24.13 -9.73
C ALA A 585 -0.38 23.29 -10.87
N LYS A 586 -1.25 22.62 -11.65
CA LYS A 586 -0.85 21.83 -12.82
C LYS A 586 -0.27 22.73 -13.93
N ALA A 587 -0.89 23.88 -14.21
CA ALA A 587 -0.38 24.83 -15.19
C ALA A 587 1.01 25.33 -14.82
N LEU A 588 1.25 25.73 -13.57
CA LEU A 588 2.56 26.13 -13.07
C LEU A 588 3.59 25.01 -13.15
N ALA A 589 3.20 23.77 -12.87
CA ALA A 589 4.10 22.62 -13.00
C ALA A 589 4.47 22.39 -14.47
N LEU A 590 3.53 22.46 -15.39
CA LEU A 590 3.76 22.31 -16.83
C LEU A 590 4.63 23.46 -17.38
N GLU A 591 4.41 24.70 -16.96
CA GLU A 591 5.25 25.85 -17.28
C GLU A 591 6.71 25.60 -16.83
N ALA A 592 6.92 25.18 -15.60
CA ALA A 592 8.24 24.84 -15.08
C ALA A 592 8.92 23.67 -15.83
N ILE A 593 8.13 22.71 -16.33
CA ILE A 593 8.63 21.55 -17.07
C ILE A 593 9.01 21.90 -18.51
N HIS A 594 8.25 22.74 -19.18
CA HIS A 594 8.43 23.06 -20.59
C HIS A 594 9.25 24.34 -20.83
N GLY A 595 9.40 25.18 -19.79
CA GLY A 595 10.24 26.39 -19.77
C GLY A 595 9.63 27.52 -20.44
#